data_f581776c1907e4a3340f3d052238cdc9
#
_entry.id   f581776c1907e4a3340f3d052238cdc9
#
_cell.length_a   1.000
_cell.length_b   1.000
_cell.length_c   1.000
_cell.angle_alpha   90.00
_cell.angle_beta   90.00
_cell.angle_gamma   90.00
#
_symmetry.space_group_name_H-M   'P 1'
#
loop_
_entity.id
_entity.type
_entity.pdbx_description
1 polymer ?
#
loop_
_entity_poly.entity_id
_entity_poly.type
_entity_poly.pdbx_seq_one_letter_code
_entity_poly.pdbx_strand_id
1 'polypeptide(L)'
;AVSVTANQAMNYLATGTPPGRTGNYHPNLTPYQVFDCADGHIIIATGNDGQYQRLCRFLGLEWMCTAPQFLKNADRVANRPEMIALLMAETRKRSKAEVLAGCEADGIPAGPINDLAEVFADPQVQARGMKITPEGVPGVRAPFRFSDADLVLDAASPALGQDNS
;
A
#
# COMPACT_ATOMS: atom_id res chain seq x y z
N ALA A 1 -5.83 22.32 6.74
CA ALA A 1 -6.62 21.08 6.56
C ALA A 1 -6.98 20.86 5.08
N VAL A 2 -7.47 21.89 4.33
CA VAL A 2 -7.88 21.71 2.92
C VAL A 2 -6.75 21.25 2.00
N SER A 3 -5.52 21.74 2.20
CA SER A 3 -4.36 21.41 1.38
C SER A 3 -4.01 19.91 1.35
N VAL A 4 -4.35 19.15 2.39
CA VAL A 4 -4.10 17.70 2.43
C VAL A 4 -5.04 16.90 1.54
N THR A 5 -6.13 17.49 1.04
CA THR A 5 -7.05 16.85 0.10
C THR A 5 -6.51 16.78 -1.33
N ALA A 6 -5.45 17.56 -1.62
CA ALA A 6 -4.63 17.49 -2.85
C ALA A 6 -5.43 17.12 -4.12
N ASN A 7 -5.23 15.91 -4.63
CA ASN A 7 -5.84 15.43 -5.87
C ASN A 7 -7.37 15.44 -5.86
N GLN A 8 -8.00 15.14 -4.72
CA GLN A 8 -9.47 15.13 -4.62
C GLN A 8 -10.05 16.54 -4.70
N ALA A 9 -9.38 17.53 -4.10
CA ALA A 9 -9.76 18.93 -4.24
C ALA A 9 -9.65 19.36 -5.71
N MET A 10 -8.55 19.00 -6.39
CA MET A 10 -8.37 19.32 -7.81
C MET A 10 -9.40 18.64 -8.71
N ASN A 11 -9.76 17.39 -8.44
CA ASN A 11 -10.82 16.70 -9.17
C ASN A 11 -12.15 17.47 -9.04
N TYR A 12 -12.52 17.87 -7.83
CA TYR A 12 -13.73 18.66 -7.60
C TYR A 12 -13.69 20.01 -8.31
N LEU A 13 -12.59 20.76 -8.15
CA LEU A 13 -12.45 22.09 -8.77
C LEU A 13 -12.48 22.04 -10.30
N ALA A 14 -11.96 20.96 -10.90
CA ALA A 14 -11.95 20.79 -12.36
C ALA A 14 -13.30 20.32 -12.92
N THR A 15 -14.07 19.55 -12.16
CA THR A 15 -15.29 18.89 -12.68
C THR A 15 -16.59 19.44 -12.08
N GLY A 16 -16.53 20.12 -10.94
CA GLY A 16 -17.70 20.51 -10.15
C GLY A 16 -18.41 19.37 -9.43
N THR A 17 -17.91 18.13 -9.58
CA THR A 17 -18.54 16.94 -9.01
C THR A 17 -17.85 16.53 -7.71
N PRO A 18 -18.56 16.52 -6.57
CA PRO A 18 -17.98 16.06 -5.30
C PRO A 18 -17.55 14.59 -5.39
N PRO A 19 -16.34 14.23 -4.90
CA PRO A 19 -15.90 12.84 -4.90
C PRO A 19 -16.74 12.00 -3.96
N GLY A 20 -17.12 10.80 -4.41
CA GLY A 20 -17.78 9.78 -3.60
C GLY A 20 -16.78 8.99 -2.74
N ARG A 21 -17.27 7.94 -2.10
CA ARG A 21 -16.42 6.96 -1.41
C ARG A 21 -15.75 6.05 -2.43
N THR A 22 -14.42 6.05 -2.44
CA THR A 22 -13.61 5.26 -3.38
C THR A 22 -12.98 4.01 -2.74
N GLY A 23 -13.17 3.77 -1.44
CA GLY A 23 -12.45 2.70 -0.75
C GLY A 23 -10.94 2.95 -0.80
N ASN A 24 -10.17 1.95 -1.23
CA ASN A 24 -8.70 2.03 -1.28
C ASN A 24 -8.12 2.26 -2.68
N TYR A 25 -8.94 2.46 -3.72
CA TYR A 25 -8.41 2.67 -5.06
C TYR A 25 -8.12 4.15 -5.37
N HIS A 26 -7.11 4.36 -6.21
CA HIS A 26 -6.81 5.71 -6.73
C HIS A 26 -7.89 6.15 -7.74
N PRO A 27 -8.50 7.35 -7.61
CA PRO A 27 -9.60 7.75 -8.48
C PRO A 27 -9.21 7.86 -9.96
N ASN A 28 -8.02 8.36 -10.26
CA ASN A 28 -7.59 8.75 -11.59
C ASN A 28 -6.61 7.77 -12.25
N LEU A 29 -6.10 6.78 -11.51
CA LEU A 29 -5.14 5.78 -12.00
C LEU A 29 -5.67 4.38 -11.74
N THR A 30 -5.43 3.47 -12.68
CA THR A 30 -5.80 2.07 -12.50
C THR A 30 -4.97 1.14 -13.39
N PRO A 31 -4.53 -0.06 -12.88
CA PRO A 31 -4.75 -0.58 -11.54
C PRO A 31 -3.89 0.13 -10.48
N TYR A 32 -4.52 0.66 -9.44
CA TYR A 32 -3.87 1.27 -8.29
C TYR A 32 -4.76 1.09 -7.08
N GLN A 33 -4.63 -0.05 -6.41
CA GLN A 33 -5.44 -0.45 -5.26
C GLN A 33 -4.89 -1.71 -4.58
N VAL A 34 -5.62 -2.16 -3.56
CA VAL A 34 -5.38 -3.46 -2.92
C VAL A 34 -5.84 -4.61 -3.82
N PHE A 35 -5.03 -5.66 -3.87
CA PHE A 35 -5.30 -6.93 -4.55
C PHE A 35 -5.22 -8.09 -3.57
N ASP A 36 -6.16 -9.03 -3.70
CA ASP A 36 -6.12 -10.29 -2.94
C ASP A 36 -5.10 -11.24 -3.57
N CYS A 37 -4.35 -11.94 -2.74
CA CYS A 37 -3.51 -13.08 -3.08
C CYS A 37 -4.05 -14.34 -2.38
N ALA A 38 -3.42 -15.48 -2.61
CA ALA A 38 -3.82 -16.75 -2.00
C ALA A 38 -3.67 -16.73 -0.47
N ASP A 39 -2.74 -15.94 0.06
CA ASP A 39 -2.31 -15.90 1.45
C ASP A 39 -2.41 -14.50 2.09
N GLY A 40 -3.18 -13.58 1.51
CA GLY A 40 -3.37 -12.24 2.05
C GLY A 40 -3.54 -11.17 1.00
N HIS A 41 -3.02 -9.97 1.27
CA HIS A 41 -3.24 -8.80 0.43
C HIS A 41 -1.94 -8.07 0.10
N ILE A 42 -1.91 -7.46 -1.08
CA ILE A 42 -0.84 -6.56 -1.53
C ILE A 42 -1.46 -5.28 -2.09
N ILE A 43 -0.67 -4.21 -2.18
CA ILE A 43 -1.01 -3.08 -3.02
C ILE A 43 -0.22 -3.16 -4.32
N ILE A 44 -0.89 -2.92 -5.45
CA ILE A 44 -0.25 -2.68 -6.75
C ILE A 44 -0.61 -1.26 -7.18
N ALA A 45 0.38 -0.50 -7.64
CA ALA A 45 0.24 0.93 -7.92
C ALA A 45 0.85 1.28 -9.29
N THR A 46 0.19 0.90 -10.38
CA THR A 46 0.68 1.28 -11.72
C THR A 46 0.41 2.76 -11.99
N GLY A 47 1.46 3.49 -12.32
CA GLY A 47 1.39 4.92 -12.62
C GLY A 47 1.35 5.27 -14.11
N ASN A 48 1.57 4.29 -15.00
CA ASN A 48 1.61 4.51 -16.44
C ASN A 48 1.28 3.24 -17.24
N ASP A 49 1.06 3.43 -18.57
CA ASP A 49 0.67 2.35 -19.47
C ASP A 49 1.74 1.24 -19.57
N GLY A 50 3.03 1.59 -19.49
CA GLY A 50 4.11 0.61 -19.54
C GLY A 50 4.13 -0.33 -18.32
N GLN A 51 3.91 0.20 -17.12
CA GLN A 51 3.78 -0.61 -15.90
C GLN A 51 2.54 -1.52 -15.97
N TYR A 52 1.43 -1.00 -16.45
CA TYR A 52 0.22 -1.80 -16.67
C TYR A 52 0.46 -2.96 -17.64
N GLN A 53 1.11 -2.72 -18.76
CA GLN A 53 1.41 -3.78 -19.75
C GLN A 53 2.34 -4.85 -19.19
N ARG A 54 3.35 -4.46 -18.38
CA ARG A 54 4.22 -5.43 -17.70
C ARG A 54 3.43 -6.28 -16.70
N LEU A 55 2.55 -5.66 -15.93
CA LEU A 55 1.65 -6.38 -15.01
C LEU A 55 0.78 -7.41 -15.74
N CYS A 56 0.17 -7.03 -16.86
CA CYS A 56 -0.62 -7.95 -17.66
C CYS A 56 0.19 -9.14 -18.16
N ARG A 57 1.42 -8.91 -18.66
CA ARG A 57 2.32 -10.00 -19.11
C ARG A 57 2.71 -10.92 -17.95
N PHE A 58 3.12 -10.34 -16.82
CA PHE A 58 3.46 -11.10 -15.62
C PHE A 58 2.30 -12.00 -15.16
N LEU A 59 1.07 -11.52 -15.23
CA LEU A 59 -0.12 -12.26 -14.84
C LEU A 59 -0.65 -13.25 -15.92
N GLY A 60 -0.05 -13.28 -17.12
CA GLY A 60 -0.52 -14.13 -18.23
C GLY A 60 -1.75 -13.58 -18.94
N LEU A 61 -1.95 -12.26 -18.90
CA LEU A 61 -3.09 -11.56 -19.48
C LEU A 61 -2.64 -10.62 -20.63
N GLU A 62 -1.72 -11.09 -21.49
CA GLU A 62 -1.14 -10.27 -22.56
C GLU A 62 -2.18 -9.66 -23.49
N TRP A 63 -3.30 -10.32 -23.71
CA TRP A 63 -4.38 -9.81 -24.53
C TRP A 63 -4.95 -8.47 -24.03
N MET A 64 -4.89 -8.22 -22.72
CA MET A 64 -5.33 -6.95 -22.13
C MET A 64 -4.45 -5.77 -22.54
N CYS A 65 -3.21 -6.01 -22.96
CA CYS A 65 -2.31 -4.96 -23.42
C CYS A 65 -2.78 -4.26 -24.69
N THR A 66 -3.58 -4.94 -25.51
CA THR A 66 -4.09 -4.47 -26.80
C THR A 66 -5.60 -4.31 -26.86
N ALA A 67 -6.30 -4.72 -25.81
CA ALA A 67 -7.75 -4.58 -25.72
C ALA A 67 -8.14 -3.09 -25.69
N PRO A 68 -9.02 -2.61 -26.60
CA PRO A 68 -9.35 -1.18 -26.71
C PRO A 68 -9.85 -0.58 -25.39
N GLN A 69 -10.67 -1.32 -24.63
CA GLN A 69 -11.24 -0.88 -23.35
C GLN A 69 -10.21 -0.74 -22.23
N PHE A 70 -8.94 -1.20 -22.42
CA PHE A 70 -7.88 -1.13 -21.43
C PHE A 70 -6.60 -0.45 -21.93
N LEU A 71 -6.61 0.06 -23.17
CA LEU A 71 -5.40 0.54 -23.84
C LEU A 71 -4.78 1.77 -23.16
N LYS A 72 -5.61 2.74 -22.80
CA LYS A 72 -5.19 3.96 -22.12
C LYS A 72 -5.71 4.00 -20.70
N ASN A 73 -5.05 4.79 -19.85
CA ASN A 73 -5.51 4.92 -18.46
C ASN A 73 -6.97 5.39 -18.35
N ALA A 74 -7.42 6.31 -19.22
CA ALA A 74 -8.81 6.77 -19.21
C ALA A 74 -9.79 5.63 -19.50
N ASP A 75 -9.46 4.76 -20.47
CA ASP A 75 -10.28 3.60 -20.82
C ASP A 75 -10.33 2.60 -19.65
N ARG A 76 -9.19 2.36 -19.01
CA ARG A 76 -9.09 1.50 -17.81
C ARG A 76 -9.89 2.06 -16.62
N VAL A 77 -9.87 3.38 -16.41
CA VAL A 77 -10.67 4.02 -15.36
C VAL A 77 -12.15 3.83 -15.62
N ALA A 78 -12.60 3.99 -16.87
CA ALA A 78 -13.98 3.80 -17.28
C ALA A 78 -14.43 2.32 -17.12
N ASN A 79 -13.54 1.37 -17.39
CA ASN A 79 -13.81 -0.07 -17.32
C ASN A 79 -13.17 -0.76 -16.11
N ARG A 80 -12.92 0.00 -15.04
CA ARG A 80 -12.24 -0.47 -13.81
C ARG A 80 -12.81 -1.77 -13.25
N PRO A 81 -14.13 -1.92 -13.04
CA PRO A 81 -14.67 -3.14 -12.41
C PRO A 81 -14.31 -4.40 -13.19
N GLU A 82 -14.43 -4.39 -14.51
CA GLU A 82 -14.09 -5.51 -15.37
C GLU A 82 -12.59 -5.82 -15.31
N MET A 83 -11.76 -4.80 -15.50
CA MET A 83 -10.31 -4.96 -15.48
C MET A 83 -9.81 -5.51 -14.14
N ILE A 84 -10.28 -4.94 -13.03
CA ILE A 84 -9.86 -5.38 -11.69
C ILE A 84 -10.29 -6.82 -11.42
N ALA A 85 -11.49 -7.23 -11.84
CA ALA A 85 -11.94 -8.61 -11.69
C ALA A 85 -11.01 -9.60 -12.40
N LEU A 86 -10.56 -9.28 -13.62
CA LEU A 86 -9.62 -10.10 -14.39
C LEU A 86 -8.26 -10.21 -13.71
N LEU A 87 -7.67 -9.08 -13.30
CA LEU A 87 -6.39 -9.06 -12.60
C LEU A 87 -6.47 -9.79 -11.26
N MET A 88 -7.54 -9.56 -10.48
CA MET A 88 -7.77 -10.19 -9.17
C MET A 88 -7.90 -11.71 -9.29
N ALA A 89 -8.52 -12.22 -10.36
CA ALA A 89 -8.62 -13.66 -10.62
C ALA A 89 -7.25 -14.32 -10.76
N GLU A 90 -6.25 -13.59 -11.25
CA GLU A 90 -4.89 -14.09 -11.41
C GLU A 90 -4.03 -13.91 -10.14
N THR A 91 -4.17 -12.79 -9.43
CA THR A 91 -3.42 -12.59 -8.19
C THR A 91 -3.86 -13.55 -7.09
N ARG A 92 -5.15 -13.91 -7.01
CA ARG A 92 -5.68 -14.90 -6.05
C ARG A 92 -5.12 -16.32 -6.22
N LYS A 93 -4.53 -16.64 -7.37
CA LYS A 93 -3.88 -17.94 -7.63
C LYS A 93 -2.43 -17.99 -7.12
N ARG A 94 -1.87 -16.87 -6.69
CA ARG A 94 -0.46 -16.71 -6.32
C ARG A 94 -0.33 -16.21 -4.88
N SER A 95 0.78 -16.55 -4.23
CA SER A 95 1.12 -15.99 -2.91
C SER A 95 1.52 -14.51 -3.00
N LYS A 96 1.45 -13.79 -1.87
CA LYS A 96 1.98 -12.41 -1.77
C LYS A 96 3.43 -12.35 -2.23
N ALA A 97 4.25 -13.30 -1.79
CA ALA A 97 5.67 -13.34 -2.11
C ALA A 97 5.91 -13.51 -3.62
N GLU A 98 5.18 -14.39 -4.30
CA GLU A 98 5.29 -14.58 -5.76
C GLU A 98 4.90 -13.33 -6.54
N VAL A 99 3.79 -12.68 -6.17
CA VAL A 99 3.34 -11.47 -6.87
C VAL A 99 4.30 -10.32 -6.63
N LEU A 100 4.78 -10.13 -5.41
CA LEU A 100 5.73 -9.07 -5.08
C LEU A 100 7.06 -9.25 -5.81
N ALA A 101 7.61 -10.47 -5.83
CA ALA A 101 8.84 -10.78 -6.55
C ALA A 101 8.71 -10.53 -8.07
N GLY A 102 7.60 -10.92 -8.68
CA GLY A 102 7.31 -10.66 -10.09
C GLY A 102 7.16 -9.16 -10.39
N CYS A 103 6.47 -8.44 -9.52
CA CYS A 103 6.35 -6.98 -9.64
C CYS A 103 7.70 -6.28 -9.52
N GLU A 104 8.55 -6.70 -8.58
CA GLU A 104 9.89 -6.14 -8.40
C GLU A 104 10.76 -6.39 -9.64
N ALA A 105 10.79 -7.62 -10.15
CA ALA A 105 11.57 -8.00 -11.33
C ALA A 105 11.18 -7.16 -12.57
N ASP A 106 9.91 -6.85 -12.72
CA ASP A 106 9.37 -6.09 -13.85
C ASP A 106 9.26 -4.57 -13.60
N GLY A 107 9.77 -4.08 -12.47
CA GLY A 107 9.71 -2.66 -12.11
C GLY A 107 8.28 -2.12 -11.99
N ILE A 108 7.37 -2.92 -11.43
CA ILE A 108 5.98 -2.57 -11.14
C ILE A 108 5.89 -2.17 -9.68
N PRO A 109 5.47 -0.95 -9.33
CA PRO A 109 5.31 -0.56 -7.93
C PRO A 109 4.26 -1.42 -7.23
N ALA A 110 4.70 -2.15 -6.21
CA ALA A 110 3.86 -2.99 -5.36
C ALA A 110 4.44 -3.03 -3.94
N GLY A 111 3.62 -3.40 -2.97
CA GLY A 111 4.05 -3.56 -1.59
C GLY A 111 3.13 -4.51 -0.82
N PRO A 112 3.63 -5.16 0.24
CA PRO A 112 2.82 -6.02 1.07
C PRO A 112 1.85 -5.20 1.93
N ILE A 113 0.70 -5.80 2.24
CA ILE A 113 -0.15 -5.36 3.34
C ILE A 113 0.08 -6.35 4.47
N ASN A 114 0.78 -5.89 5.48
CA ASN A 114 1.25 -6.72 6.58
C ASN A 114 0.30 -6.64 7.77
N ASP A 115 0.12 -7.74 8.46
CA ASP A 115 -0.41 -7.72 9.83
C ASP A 115 0.68 -7.28 10.83
N LEU A 116 0.31 -7.12 12.10
CA LEU A 116 1.29 -6.67 13.11
C LEU A 116 2.41 -7.68 13.38
N ALA A 117 2.17 -8.97 13.21
CA ALA A 117 3.22 -9.98 13.37
C ALA A 117 4.24 -9.87 12.21
N GLU A 118 3.74 -9.75 10.98
CA GLU A 118 4.56 -9.51 9.79
C GLU A 118 5.34 -8.19 9.89
N VAL A 119 4.71 -7.11 10.39
CA VAL A 119 5.38 -5.80 10.61
C VAL A 119 6.56 -5.95 11.55
N PHE A 120 6.40 -6.62 12.71
CA PHE A 120 7.50 -6.79 13.67
C PHE A 120 8.53 -7.86 13.26
N ALA A 121 8.21 -8.70 12.29
CA ALA A 121 9.16 -9.62 11.65
C ALA A 121 9.92 -8.97 10.49
N ASP A 122 9.49 -7.81 9.99
CA ASP A 122 10.12 -7.11 8.87
C ASP A 122 11.56 -6.69 9.21
N PRO A 123 12.55 -7.01 8.35
CA PRO A 123 13.97 -6.70 8.59
C PRO A 123 14.23 -5.20 8.80
N GLN A 124 13.52 -4.31 8.11
CA GLN A 124 13.69 -2.87 8.26
C GLN A 124 13.15 -2.38 9.60
N VAL A 125 12.02 -2.92 10.06
CA VAL A 125 11.42 -2.61 11.36
C VAL A 125 12.35 -3.08 12.48
N GLN A 126 12.93 -4.27 12.35
CA GLN A 126 13.93 -4.80 13.29
C GLN A 126 15.22 -3.97 13.30
N ALA A 127 15.77 -3.65 12.13
CA ALA A 127 16.99 -2.84 12.02
C ALA A 127 16.83 -1.42 12.59
N ARG A 128 15.60 -0.89 12.60
CA ARG A 128 15.28 0.39 13.23
C ARG A 128 15.06 0.30 14.73
N GLY A 129 15.05 -0.89 15.31
CA GLY A 129 14.80 -1.11 16.73
C GLY A 129 13.41 -0.62 17.16
N MET A 130 12.38 -0.83 16.33
CA MET A 130 11.03 -0.32 16.60
C MET A 130 10.34 -1.06 17.76
N LYS A 131 10.73 -2.29 18.06
CA LYS A 131 10.31 -3.02 19.26
C LYS A 131 11.29 -2.73 20.39
N ILE A 132 10.78 -2.26 21.52
CA ILE A 132 11.55 -2.03 22.76
C ILE A 132 10.97 -2.86 23.89
N THR A 133 11.76 -3.08 24.95
CA THR A 133 11.32 -3.88 26.10
C THR A 133 11.91 -3.29 27.39
N PRO A 134 11.64 -1.99 27.69
CA PRO A 134 12.17 -1.37 28.90
C PRO A 134 11.64 -2.11 30.14
N GLU A 135 12.53 -2.46 31.05
CA GLU A 135 12.21 -3.18 32.31
C GLU A 135 11.33 -4.43 32.09
N GLY A 136 11.45 -5.08 30.92
CA GLY A 136 10.65 -6.26 30.55
C GLY A 136 9.25 -5.97 30.03
N VAL A 137 8.83 -4.72 29.95
CA VAL A 137 7.51 -4.33 29.41
C VAL A 137 7.63 -4.10 27.90
N PRO A 138 6.86 -4.83 27.04
CA PRO A 138 6.90 -4.60 25.61
C PRO A 138 6.38 -3.21 25.21
N GLY A 139 7.07 -2.55 24.29
CA GLY A 139 6.68 -1.25 23.79
C GLY A 139 7.09 -1.02 22.35
N VAL A 140 6.58 0.06 21.76
CA VAL A 140 6.94 0.52 20.44
C VAL A 140 7.73 1.81 20.56
N ARG A 141 8.90 1.85 19.91
CA ARG A 141 9.75 3.03 19.90
C ARG A 141 9.03 4.19 19.17
N ALA A 142 9.22 5.42 19.70
CA ALA A 142 8.79 6.63 18.99
C ALA A 142 9.51 6.77 17.64
N PRO A 143 8.82 7.22 16.57
CA PRO A 143 9.40 7.32 15.22
C PRO A 143 10.37 8.48 15.06
N PHE A 144 10.43 9.38 16.03
CA PHE A 144 11.24 10.59 15.98
C PHE A 144 12.72 10.29 16.25
N ARG A 145 13.59 11.07 15.59
CA ARG A 145 15.00 11.17 15.88
C ARG A 145 15.36 12.65 16.00
N PHE A 146 16.14 12.98 17.00
CA PHE A 146 16.63 14.33 17.22
C PHE A 146 18.12 14.40 16.89
N SER A 147 18.62 15.52 16.37
CA SER A 147 20.05 15.73 16.09
C SER A 147 20.85 15.92 17.37
N ASP A 148 20.24 16.53 18.39
CA ASP A 148 20.93 17.02 19.58
C ASP A 148 20.36 16.44 20.89
N ALA A 149 19.58 15.37 20.81
CA ALA A 149 19.02 14.68 21.96
C ALA A 149 18.77 13.20 21.67
N ASP A 150 18.95 12.37 22.67
CA ASP A 150 18.58 10.96 22.64
C ASP A 150 17.18 10.77 23.22
N LEU A 151 16.47 9.74 22.68
CA LEU A 151 15.20 9.32 23.27
C LEU A 151 15.49 8.46 24.50
N VAL A 152 14.80 8.75 25.59
CA VAL A 152 14.77 7.88 26.78
C VAL A 152 13.88 6.67 26.45
N LEU A 153 14.48 5.47 26.33
CA LEU A 153 13.79 4.25 25.92
C LEU A 153 13.95 3.10 26.93
N ASP A 154 14.52 3.38 28.09
CA ASP A 154 14.89 2.44 29.14
C ASP A 154 13.90 2.39 30.32
N ALA A 155 12.98 3.35 30.40
CA ALA A 155 11.93 3.36 31.41
C ALA A 155 10.62 2.73 30.89
N ALA A 156 10.04 1.85 31.68
CA ALA A 156 8.71 1.32 31.38
C ALA A 156 7.60 2.36 31.65
N SER A 157 6.42 2.10 31.12
CA SER A 157 5.24 2.87 31.50
C SER A 157 4.97 2.72 32.99
N PRO A 158 4.64 3.81 33.70
CA PRO A 158 4.39 3.75 35.15
C PRO A 158 3.14 2.89 35.46
N ALA A 159 3.14 2.27 36.63
CA ALA A 159 1.95 1.59 37.13
C ALA A 159 0.83 2.61 37.43
N LEU A 160 -0.42 2.13 37.41
CA LEU A 160 -1.57 2.99 37.70
C LEU A 160 -1.40 3.66 39.10
N GLY A 161 -1.36 4.99 39.11
CA GLY A 161 -1.22 5.78 40.35
C GLY A 161 0.21 5.91 40.87
N GLN A 162 1.22 5.41 40.17
CA GLN A 162 2.63 5.47 40.62
C GLN A 162 3.11 6.89 40.87
N ASP A 163 2.67 7.86 40.08
CA ASP A 163 3.11 9.26 40.17
C ASP A 163 2.04 10.16 40.84
N ASN A 164 1.03 9.57 41.51
CA ASN A 164 0.02 10.29 42.28
C ASN A 164 0.52 10.52 43.71
N SER A 165 1.47 11.42 43.90
CA SER A 165 1.93 11.86 45.24
C SER A 165 1.60 13.31 45.49
#